data_3278d2cd1a5d9ebb23b30bfd7964c496
#
_entry.id   3278d2cd1a5d9ebb23b30bfd7964c496
#
_cell.length_a   1.000
_cell.length_b   1.000
_cell.length_c   1.000
_cell.angle_alpha   90.00
_cell.angle_beta   90.00
_cell.angle_gamma   90.00
#
_symmetry.space_group_name_H-M   'P 1'
#
loop_
_entity.id
_entity.type
_entity.pdbx_description
1 polymer ?
#
loop_
_entity_poly.entity_id
_entity_poly.type
_entity_poly.pdbx_seq_one_letter_code
_entity_poly.pdbx_strand_id
1 'polypeptide(L)'
;MFILKWFLIPLAVVVAGAIGAGQMDFFQGLTPTDLGVRSGKLKLPSGSDNSVSSQAALYPDHPRHLASQIAPLPLRGDGPATLARIKSIVKVMAGAKIVKSEADYLYAQYTTPLMKFVDDVEFWYDPVAQVIQVRSASRIGESDLGVNRKRIEAVRAALASSI
;
A
#
# COMPACT_ATOMS: atom_id res chain seq x y z
N MET A 1 -22.03 -38.24 4.80
CA MET A 1 -20.78 -37.99 4.05
C MET A 1 -21.03 -37.61 2.57
N PHE A 2 -22.15 -37.94 1.95
CA PHE A 2 -22.46 -37.60 0.55
C PHE A 2 -22.82 -36.13 0.33
N ILE A 3 -23.61 -35.50 1.20
CA ILE A 3 -24.11 -34.12 1.06
C ILE A 3 -22.96 -33.10 1.06
N LEU A 4 -21.90 -33.29 1.85
CA LEU A 4 -20.76 -32.36 1.96
C LEU A 4 -19.99 -32.23 0.64
N LYS A 5 -19.89 -33.31 -0.17
CA LYS A 5 -19.19 -33.26 -1.47
C LYS A 5 -19.89 -32.33 -2.47
N TRP A 6 -21.22 -32.28 -2.46
CA TRP A 6 -21.99 -31.41 -3.36
C TRP A 6 -21.83 -29.91 -3.10
N PHE A 7 -21.37 -29.51 -1.91
CA PHE A 7 -21.01 -28.12 -1.61
C PHE A 7 -19.52 -27.84 -1.82
N LEU A 8 -18.64 -28.79 -1.55
CA LEU A 8 -17.19 -28.58 -1.65
C LEU A 8 -16.71 -28.51 -3.12
N ILE A 9 -17.30 -29.29 -4.02
CA ILE A 9 -16.89 -29.26 -5.44
C ILE A 9 -17.21 -27.91 -6.11
N PRO A 10 -18.44 -27.36 -6.04
CA PRO A 10 -18.73 -26.04 -6.59
C PRO A 10 -17.87 -24.94 -5.97
N LEU A 11 -17.65 -24.97 -4.65
CA LEU A 11 -16.79 -24.02 -3.96
C LEU A 11 -15.33 -24.08 -4.48
N ALA A 12 -14.79 -25.28 -4.65
CA ALA A 12 -13.45 -25.47 -5.20
C ALA A 12 -13.32 -24.93 -6.64
N VAL A 13 -14.34 -25.14 -7.47
CA VAL A 13 -14.38 -24.62 -8.85
C VAL A 13 -14.42 -23.09 -8.85
N VAL A 14 -15.24 -22.48 -7.99
CA VAL A 14 -15.31 -21.01 -7.87
C VAL A 14 -13.97 -20.43 -7.41
N VAL A 15 -13.34 -21.03 -6.39
CA VAL A 15 -12.04 -20.61 -5.88
C VAL A 15 -10.96 -20.76 -6.96
N ALA A 16 -10.92 -21.87 -7.66
CA ALA A 16 -9.97 -22.10 -8.75
C ALA A 16 -10.19 -21.10 -9.91
N GLY A 17 -11.44 -20.83 -10.26
CA GLY A 17 -11.80 -19.80 -11.26
C GLY A 17 -11.35 -18.40 -10.86
N ALA A 18 -11.57 -18.01 -9.60
CA ALA A 18 -11.13 -16.73 -9.09
C ALA A 18 -9.59 -16.60 -9.09
N ILE A 19 -8.88 -17.65 -8.68
CA ILE A 19 -7.40 -17.68 -8.75
C ILE A 19 -6.94 -17.57 -10.22
N GLY A 20 -7.55 -18.32 -11.13
CA GLY A 20 -7.26 -18.27 -12.56
C GLY A 20 -7.44 -16.85 -13.13
N ALA A 21 -8.55 -16.19 -12.82
CA ALA A 21 -8.80 -14.82 -13.21
C ALA A 21 -7.73 -13.86 -12.63
N GLY A 22 -7.34 -14.04 -11.36
CA GLY A 22 -6.26 -13.29 -10.75
C GLY A 22 -4.93 -13.46 -11.48
N GLN A 23 -4.55 -14.68 -11.84
CA GLN A 23 -3.33 -14.98 -12.60
C GLN A 23 -3.34 -14.40 -14.03
N MET A 24 -4.52 -14.08 -14.56
CA MET A 24 -4.70 -13.35 -15.83
C MET A 24 -4.78 -11.83 -15.62
N ASP A 25 -4.32 -11.31 -14.49
CA ASP A 25 -4.24 -9.91 -14.12
C ASP A 25 -5.60 -9.17 -14.01
N PHE A 26 -6.70 -9.93 -13.95
CA PHE A 26 -8.06 -9.37 -13.92
C PHE A 26 -8.31 -8.47 -12.69
N PHE A 27 -7.61 -8.72 -11.58
CA PHE A 27 -7.77 -8.00 -10.32
C PHE A 27 -6.69 -6.94 -10.05
N GLN A 28 -5.89 -6.56 -11.04
CA GLN A 28 -4.84 -5.54 -10.84
C GLN A 28 -5.40 -4.13 -10.64
N GLY A 29 -6.60 -3.86 -11.13
CA GLY A 29 -7.16 -2.52 -11.16
C GLY A 29 -6.40 -1.56 -12.09
N LEU A 30 -6.92 -0.36 -12.27
CA LEU A 30 -6.27 0.67 -13.09
C LEU A 30 -5.13 1.34 -12.32
N THR A 31 -4.01 1.54 -13.00
CA THR A 31 -2.90 2.31 -12.42
C THR A 31 -3.34 3.76 -12.22
N PRO A 32 -3.26 4.31 -11.00
CA PRO A 32 -3.60 5.71 -10.76
C PRO A 32 -2.66 6.65 -11.54
N THR A 33 -3.23 7.69 -12.14
CA THR A 33 -2.49 8.72 -12.89
C THR A 33 -2.22 9.98 -12.07
N ASP A 34 -2.72 10.03 -10.83
CA ASP A 34 -2.72 11.18 -9.93
C ASP A 34 -1.90 10.94 -8.66
N LEU A 35 -0.96 9.99 -8.69
CA LEU A 35 0.03 9.77 -7.63
C LEU A 35 1.11 10.86 -7.64
N GLY A 36 1.85 10.96 -6.55
CA GLY A 36 2.89 11.97 -6.35
C GLY A 36 2.45 13.11 -5.46
N VAL A 37 3.34 14.07 -5.31
CA VAL A 37 3.14 15.21 -4.40
C VAL A 37 2.55 16.39 -5.17
N ARG A 38 1.46 16.94 -4.66
CA ARG A 38 0.82 18.14 -5.21
C ARG A 38 0.55 19.12 -4.08
N SER A 39 1.12 20.31 -4.15
CA SER A 39 0.99 21.35 -3.11
C SER A 39 1.31 20.83 -1.70
N GLY A 40 2.41 20.05 -1.55
CA GLY A 40 2.84 19.48 -0.27
C GLY A 40 1.95 18.36 0.26
N LYS A 41 1.17 17.70 -0.59
CA LYS A 41 0.28 16.63 -0.20
C LYS A 41 0.41 15.42 -1.15
N LEU A 42 0.38 14.24 -0.57
CA LEU A 42 0.08 12.99 -1.28
C LEU A 42 -1.41 12.93 -1.61
N LYS A 43 -1.77 12.02 -2.50
CA LYS A 43 -3.18 11.75 -2.83
C LYS A 43 -3.99 11.47 -1.56
N LEU A 44 -5.24 11.95 -1.52
CA LEU A 44 -6.18 11.69 -0.42
C LEU A 44 -6.41 10.17 -0.21
N PRO A 45 -6.89 9.76 0.98
CA PRO A 45 -7.29 8.38 1.25
C PRO A 45 -8.33 7.86 0.26
N SER A 46 -8.46 6.55 0.14
CA SER A 46 -9.53 5.92 -0.64
C SER A 46 -10.90 6.16 0.01
N GLY A 47 -11.96 6.08 -0.79
CA GLY A 47 -13.34 6.15 -0.28
C GLY A 47 -13.78 4.93 0.53
N SER A 48 -13.00 3.84 0.50
CA SER A 48 -13.23 2.58 1.19
C SER A 48 -12.12 2.26 2.22
N ASP A 49 -12.32 1.21 3.04
CA ASP A 49 -11.38 0.81 4.11
C ASP A 49 -10.19 0.01 3.56
N ASN A 50 -9.55 0.51 2.50
CA ASN A 50 -8.46 -0.15 1.81
C ASN A 50 -7.23 0.74 1.64
N SER A 51 -7.08 1.78 2.46
CA SER A 51 -5.93 2.67 2.41
C SER A 51 -5.52 3.21 3.79
N VAL A 52 -4.25 3.62 3.88
CA VAL A 52 -3.72 4.43 4.99
C VAL A 52 -2.92 5.61 4.44
N SER A 53 -2.94 6.73 5.16
CA SER A 53 -2.18 7.94 4.82
C SER A 53 -1.75 8.68 6.09
N SER A 54 -0.50 9.13 6.13
CA SER A 54 -0.01 10.00 7.21
C SER A 54 -0.57 11.41 7.14
N GLN A 55 -1.14 11.78 5.99
CA GLN A 55 -1.76 13.08 5.77
C GLN A 55 -3.31 13.00 5.80
N ALA A 56 -3.90 11.90 6.29
CA ALA A 56 -5.35 11.74 6.34
C ALA A 56 -6.04 12.87 7.13
N ALA A 57 -5.42 13.37 8.20
CA ALA A 57 -5.93 14.48 9.01
C ALA A 57 -6.07 15.81 8.24
N LEU A 58 -5.39 15.96 7.09
CA LEU A 58 -5.52 17.15 6.22
C LEU A 58 -6.83 17.15 5.40
N TYR A 59 -7.62 16.11 5.53
CA TYR A 59 -8.89 15.91 4.81
C TYR A 59 -10.04 15.62 5.80
N PRO A 60 -10.39 16.56 6.71
CA PRO A 60 -11.34 16.31 7.80
C PRO A 60 -12.75 15.94 7.31
N ASP A 61 -13.14 16.42 6.14
CA ASP A 61 -14.43 16.11 5.53
C ASP A 61 -14.46 14.76 4.79
N HIS A 62 -13.31 14.09 4.67
CA HIS A 62 -13.24 12.78 4.01
C HIS A 62 -13.81 11.70 4.93
N PRO A 63 -14.77 10.85 4.47
CA PRO A 63 -15.51 9.90 5.32
C PRO A 63 -14.60 8.87 5.99
N ARG A 64 -13.41 8.62 5.43
CA ARG A 64 -12.42 7.64 5.95
C ARG A 64 -11.19 8.26 6.60
N HIS A 65 -11.17 9.59 6.84
CA HIS A 65 -9.96 10.26 7.35
C HIS A 65 -9.45 9.65 8.66
N LEU A 66 -10.32 9.29 9.61
CA LEU A 66 -9.93 8.68 10.89
C LEU A 66 -9.43 7.24 10.71
N ALA A 67 -10.16 6.43 9.94
CA ALA A 67 -9.82 5.03 9.71
C ALA A 67 -8.51 4.85 8.93
N SER A 68 -8.22 5.75 7.99
CA SER A 68 -7.00 5.72 7.18
C SER A 68 -5.79 6.37 7.85
N GLN A 69 -5.95 7.02 9.00
CA GLN A 69 -4.85 7.72 9.67
C GLN A 69 -3.74 6.76 10.12
N ILE A 70 -2.49 7.12 9.80
CA ILE A 70 -1.27 6.44 10.25
C ILE A 70 -0.20 7.49 10.54
N ALA A 71 0.75 7.22 11.44
CA ALA A 71 1.85 8.15 11.69
C ALA A 71 2.83 8.20 10.48
N PRO A 72 3.45 9.34 10.16
CA PRO A 72 4.56 9.41 9.22
C PRO A 72 5.76 8.60 9.74
N LEU A 73 6.72 8.30 8.86
CA LEU A 73 7.97 7.66 9.29
C LEU A 73 8.97 8.71 9.75
N PRO A 74 9.70 8.46 10.85
CA PRO A 74 10.75 9.37 11.31
C PRO A 74 11.96 9.35 10.36
N LEU A 75 12.70 10.44 10.32
CA LEU A 75 13.98 10.48 9.61
C LEU A 75 15.03 9.60 10.32
N ARG A 76 15.93 9.06 9.49
CA ARG A 76 17.16 8.37 9.90
C ARG A 76 18.33 8.99 9.13
N GLY A 77 18.88 10.06 9.65
CA GLY A 77 19.73 11.01 8.93
C GLY A 77 18.89 12.07 8.23
N ASP A 78 19.26 12.46 7.03
CA ASP A 78 18.46 13.37 6.21
C ASP A 78 17.34 12.65 5.43
N GLY A 79 16.50 13.43 4.75
CA GLY A 79 15.38 12.91 3.96
C GLY A 79 15.81 11.94 2.85
N PRO A 80 16.73 12.34 1.94
CA PRO A 80 17.23 11.46 0.89
C PRO A 80 17.88 10.17 1.42
N ALA A 81 18.69 10.25 2.48
CA ALA A 81 19.30 9.06 3.10
C ALA A 81 18.22 8.13 3.69
N THR A 82 17.18 8.69 4.32
CA THR A 82 16.06 7.92 4.86
C THR A 82 15.29 7.22 3.73
N LEU A 83 15.00 7.92 2.63
CA LEU A 83 14.32 7.32 1.46
C LEU A 83 15.17 6.23 0.80
N ALA A 84 16.49 6.38 0.74
CA ALA A 84 17.39 5.35 0.24
C ALA A 84 17.33 4.06 1.11
N ARG A 85 17.25 4.21 2.45
CA ARG A 85 17.06 3.07 3.37
C ARG A 85 15.68 2.42 3.16
N ILE A 86 14.61 3.22 3.08
CA ILE A 86 13.25 2.71 2.80
C ILE A 86 13.24 1.95 1.48
N LYS A 87 13.87 2.48 0.42
CA LYS A 87 14.01 1.80 -0.87
C LYS A 87 14.68 0.43 -0.73
N SER A 88 15.73 0.32 0.07
CA SER A 88 16.42 -0.95 0.32
C SER A 88 15.53 -1.95 1.07
N ILE A 89 14.77 -1.48 2.06
CA ILE A 89 13.78 -2.27 2.80
C ILE A 89 12.70 -2.77 1.85
N VAL A 90 12.08 -1.87 1.08
CA VAL A 90 10.99 -2.19 0.15
C VAL A 90 11.42 -3.22 -0.90
N LYS A 91 12.65 -3.11 -1.43
CA LYS A 91 13.17 -4.03 -2.46
C LYS A 91 13.16 -5.51 -2.06
N VAL A 92 13.27 -5.81 -0.77
CA VAL A 92 13.30 -7.19 -0.27
C VAL A 92 11.95 -7.67 0.27
N MET A 93 10.94 -6.80 0.27
CA MET A 93 9.59 -7.17 0.71
C MET A 93 8.87 -7.97 -0.39
N ALA A 94 8.15 -9.01 0.01
CA ALA A 94 7.41 -9.86 -0.91
C ALA A 94 6.39 -9.08 -1.75
N GLY A 95 6.38 -9.32 -3.05
CA GLY A 95 5.47 -8.70 -4.00
C GLY A 95 5.80 -7.24 -4.37
N ALA A 96 6.85 -6.66 -3.78
CA ALA A 96 7.22 -5.27 -4.01
C ALA A 96 7.96 -5.07 -5.35
N LYS A 97 7.60 -4.00 -6.06
CA LYS A 97 8.30 -3.50 -7.24
C LYS A 97 8.44 -1.98 -7.13
N ILE A 98 9.68 -1.48 -7.13
CA ILE A 98 9.94 -0.04 -7.22
C ILE A 98 9.56 0.43 -8.62
N VAL A 99 8.69 1.42 -8.72
CA VAL A 99 8.22 2.01 -9.98
C VAL A 99 8.89 3.35 -10.23
N LYS A 100 9.01 4.18 -9.18
CA LYS A 100 9.64 5.51 -9.26
C LYS A 100 10.53 5.73 -8.04
N SER A 101 11.69 6.36 -8.25
CA SER A 101 12.63 6.68 -7.17
C SER A 101 13.36 7.97 -7.51
N GLU A 102 13.05 9.02 -6.78
CA GLU A 102 13.63 10.36 -6.86
C GLU A 102 14.35 10.70 -5.55
N ALA A 103 14.94 11.87 -5.46
CA ALA A 103 15.67 12.30 -4.26
C ALA A 103 14.74 12.45 -3.03
N ASP A 104 13.51 12.89 -3.25
CA ASP A 104 12.51 13.18 -2.21
C ASP A 104 11.25 12.31 -2.30
N TYR A 105 11.14 11.42 -3.30
CA TYR A 105 9.92 10.63 -3.53
C TYR A 105 10.24 9.19 -3.98
N LEU A 106 9.53 8.23 -3.39
CA LEU A 106 9.59 6.82 -3.75
C LEU A 106 8.18 6.27 -3.95
N TYR A 107 7.94 5.64 -5.09
CA TYR A 107 6.71 4.92 -5.38
C TYR A 107 6.99 3.45 -5.66
N ALA A 108 6.27 2.57 -4.99
CA ALA A 108 6.32 1.14 -5.16
C ALA A 108 4.92 0.54 -5.33
N GLN A 109 4.85 -0.53 -6.09
CA GLN A 109 3.67 -1.39 -6.20
C GLN A 109 3.90 -2.67 -5.42
N TYR A 110 2.85 -3.17 -4.78
CA TYR A 110 2.85 -4.48 -4.13
C TYR A 110 1.77 -5.34 -4.75
N THR A 111 2.15 -6.50 -5.27
CA THR A 111 1.24 -7.43 -5.92
C THR A 111 1.07 -8.68 -5.06
N THR A 112 -0.19 -9.03 -4.74
CA THR A 112 -0.47 -10.26 -3.99
C THR A 112 -0.18 -11.49 -4.85
N PRO A 113 0.39 -12.57 -4.29
CA PRO A 113 0.85 -13.70 -5.11
C PRO A 113 -0.30 -14.46 -5.76
N LEU A 114 -1.43 -14.62 -5.07
CA LEU A 114 -2.51 -15.51 -5.50
C LEU A 114 -3.52 -14.81 -6.41
N MET A 115 -4.05 -13.66 -5.98
CA MET A 115 -5.13 -12.95 -6.68
C MET A 115 -4.61 -11.78 -7.54
N LYS A 116 -3.31 -11.47 -7.47
CA LYS A 116 -2.68 -10.36 -8.20
C LYS A 116 -3.30 -8.98 -7.94
N PHE A 117 -3.94 -8.78 -6.79
CA PHE A 117 -4.30 -7.43 -6.34
C PHE A 117 -3.06 -6.55 -6.25
N VAL A 118 -3.20 -5.30 -6.65
CA VAL A 118 -2.10 -4.33 -6.62
C VAL A 118 -2.44 -3.21 -5.64
N ASP A 119 -1.48 -2.94 -4.76
CA ASP A 119 -1.48 -1.79 -3.88
C ASP A 119 -0.40 -0.80 -4.33
N ASP A 120 -0.74 0.49 -4.35
CA ASP A 120 0.19 1.57 -4.64
C ASP A 120 0.66 2.19 -3.33
N VAL A 121 1.99 2.29 -3.16
CA VAL A 121 2.63 2.77 -1.94
C VAL A 121 3.59 3.90 -2.25
N GLU A 122 3.37 5.04 -1.59
CA GLU A 122 4.13 6.26 -1.77
C GLU A 122 4.84 6.64 -0.47
N PHE A 123 6.09 7.08 -0.59
CA PHE A 123 6.88 7.67 0.47
C PHE A 123 7.43 9.00 -0.05
N TRP A 124 7.21 10.07 0.69
CA TRP A 124 7.66 11.39 0.33
C TRP A 124 8.36 12.08 1.50
N TYR A 125 9.55 12.58 1.26
CA TYR A 125 10.24 13.43 2.23
C TYR A 125 9.59 14.80 2.26
N ASP A 126 8.96 15.12 3.39
CA ASP A 126 8.40 16.43 3.68
C ASP A 126 9.46 17.30 4.36
N PRO A 127 10.06 18.26 3.64
CA PRO A 127 11.14 19.09 4.20
C PRO A 127 10.64 20.11 5.23
N VAL A 128 9.34 20.38 5.27
CA VAL A 128 8.74 21.29 6.25
C VAL A 128 8.47 20.57 7.56
N ALA A 129 7.81 19.41 7.49
CA ALA A 129 7.50 18.62 8.68
C ALA A 129 8.69 17.76 9.16
N GLN A 130 9.78 17.66 8.37
CA GLN A 130 10.97 16.85 8.67
C GLN A 130 10.62 15.38 8.97
N VAL A 131 9.78 14.78 8.11
CA VAL A 131 9.34 13.38 8.20
C VAL A 131 9.25 12.76 6.80
N ILE A 132 9.10 11.44 6.74
CA ILE A 132 8.63 10.78 5.52
C ILE A 132 7.12 10.58 5.61
N GLN A 133 6.38 11.34 4.79
CA GLN A 133 4.95 11.11 4.61
C GLN A 133 4.72 9.82 3.83
N VAL A 134 3.67 9.10 4.19
CA VAL A 134 3.35 7.80 3.58
C VAL A 134 1.89 7.71 3.16
N ARG A 135 1.66 7.01 2.06
CA ARG A 135 0.34 6.54 1.62
C ARG A 135 0.46 5.12 1.09
N SER A 136 -0.46 4.25 1.46
CA SER A 136 -0.57 2.89 0.93
C SER A 136 -2.05 2.59 0.68
N ALA A 137 -2.40 2.21 -0.54
CA ALA A 137 -3.80 1.99 -0.94
C ALA A 137 -3.94 0.90 -1.99
N SER A 138 -4.94 0.06 -1.83
CA SER A 138 -5.34 -0.92 -2.83
C SER A 138 -6.07 -0.23 -3.99
N ARG A 139 -5.84 -0.71 -5.23
CA ARG A 139 -6.51 -0.16 -6.41
C ARG A 139 -7.97 -0.53 -6.48
N ILE A 140 -8.33 -1.71 -5.99
CA ILE A 140 -9.69 -2.23 -5.98
C ILE A 140 -10.02 -2.85 -4.62
N GLY A 141 -11.30 -3.06 -4.36
CA GLY A 141 -11.83 -3.69 -3.15
C GLY A 141 -12.30 -2.69 -2.09
N GLU A 142 -13.29 -3.12 -1.30
CA GLU A 142 -13.87 -2.31 -0.22
C GLU A 142 -13.06 -2.37 1.08
N SER A 143 -12.25 -3.40 1.26
CA SER A 143 -11.39 -3.59 2.42
C SER A 143 -10.13 -4.35 2.05
N ASP A 144 -9.00 -3.94 2.63
CA ASP A 144 -7.71 -4.63 2.51
C ASP A 144 -7.38 -5.51 3.71
N LEU A 145 -8.33 -5.69 4.64
CA LEU A 145 -8.13 -6.42 5.91
C LEU A 145 -6.91 -5.93 6.72
N GLY A 146 -6.56 -4.66 6.58
CA GLY A 146 -5.45 -4.01 7.25
C GLY A 146 -4.07 -4.29 6.66
N VAL A 147 -3.97 -4.85 5.46
CA VAL A 147 -2.70 -5.17 4.79
C VAL A 147 -1.87 -3.92 4.54
N ASN A 148 -2.48 -2.81 4.08
CA ASN A 148 -1.77 -1.55 3.85
C ASN A 148 -1.16 -1.00 5.15
N ARG A 149 -1.90 -1.02 6.26
CA ARG A 149 -1.39 -0.61 7.58
C ARG A 149 -0.23 -1.50 8.04
N LYS A 150 -0.40 -2.81 8.00
CA LYS A 150 0.65 -3.78 8.38
C LYS A 150 1.92 -3.58 7.57
N ARG A 151 1.80 -3.27 6.28
CA ARG A 151 2.95 -2.99 5.40
C ARG A 151 3.73 -1.77 5.86
N ILE A 152 3.06 -0.65 6.11
CA ILE A 152 3.73 0.57 6.58
C ILE A 152 4.37 0.35 7.95
N GLU A 153 3.72 -0.35 8.86
CA GLU A 153 4.31 -0.68 10.16
C GLU A 153 5.51 -1.63 10.04
N ALA A 154 5.51 -2.57 9.09
CA ALA A 154 6.68 -3.40 8.81
C ALA A 154 7.86 -2.57 8.28
N VAL A 155 7.61 -1.62 7.38
CA VAL A 155 8.64 -0.67 6.92
C VAL A 155 9.16 0.17 8.08
N ARG A 156 8.27 0.68 8.96
CA ARG A 156 8.64 1.45 10.16
C ARG A 156 9.56 0.65 11.08
N ALA A 157 9.20 -0.60 11.37
CA ALA A 157 10.01 -1.49 12.23
C ALA A 157 11.39 -1.78 11.62
N ALA A 158 11.44 -2.09 10.32
CA ALA A 158 12.71 -2.33 9.63
C ALA A 158 13.59 -1.07 9.58
N LEU A 159 12.99 0.12 9.35
CA LEU A 159 13.70 1.39 9.38
C LEU A 159 14.27 1.71 10.78
N ALA A 160 13.55 1.35 11.84
CA ALA A 160 14.02 1.54 13.21
C ALA A 160 15.21 0.64 13.56
N SER A 161 15.26 -0.57 12.97
CA SER A 161 16.31 -1.57 13.20
C SER A 161 17.55 -1.38 12.29
N SER A 162 17.44 -0.57 11.23
CA SER A 162 18.57 -0.27 10.34
C SER A 162 19.50 0.77 11.01
N ILE A 163 20.65 0.31 11.48
CA ILE A 163 21.72 1.16 12.03
C ILE A 163 22.50 1.82 10.90
#